data_7a419dcca2e030e2ea4da84b1100c188
#
_entry.id   7a419dcca2e030e2ea4da84b1100c188
#
_cell.length_a   1.000
_cell.length_b   1.000
_cell.length_c   1.000
_cell.angle_alpha   90.00
_cell.angle_beta   90.00
_cell.angle_gamma   90.00
#
_symmetry.space_group_name_H-M   'P 1'
#
loop_
_entity.id
_entity.type
_entity.pdbx_description
1 polymer ?
#
loop_
_entity_poly.entity_id
_entity_poly.type
_entity_poly.pdbx_seq_one_letter_code
_entity_poly.pdbx_strand_id
1 'polypeptide(L)' 'MEKFSELGEKIKSLKKAREILHNEYTQSEFHKKKEANPQDIVPPSPKDEEIYKLLTAIQQLDVYIKKLQDEQYKILKENE' A
#
# COMPACT_ATOMS: atom_id res chain seq x y z
N MET A 1 1.80 1.61 27.57
CA MET A 1 1.08 1.77 26.29
C MET A 1 1.80 2.65 25.27
N GLU A 2 3.03 3.07 25.62
CA GLU A 2 3.85 3.85 24.69
C GLU A 2 4.12 3.11 23.38
N LYS A 3 4.42 1.81 23.50
CA LYS A 3 4.68 0.98 22.31
C LYS A 3 3.47 0.88 21.40
N PHE A 4 2.27 0.79 21.98
CA PHE A 4 1.02 0.77 21.21
C PHE A 4 0.82 2.09 20.45
N SER A 5 1.07 3.22 21.11
CA SER A 5 0.96 4.53 20.50
C SER A 5 2.00 4.74 19.38
N GLU A 6 3.23 4.27 19.61
CA GLU A 6 4.28 4.35 18.58
C GLU A 6 3.92 3.55 17.35
N LEU A 7 3.36 2.34 17.54
CA LEU A 7 2.89 1.52 16.44
C LEU A 7 1.76 2.22 15.68
N GLY A 8 0.84 2.84 16.40
CA GLY A 8 -0.26 3.61 15.80
C GLY A 8 0.24 4.76 14.93
N GLU A 9 1.26 5.47 15.41
CA GLU A 9 1.87 6.56 14.66
C GLU A 9 2.55 6.06 13.37
N LYS A 10 3.28 4.95 13.47
CA LYS A 10 3.91 4.33 12.31
C LYS A 10 2.88 3.88 11.29
N ILE A 11 1.82 3.22 11.75
CA ILE A 11 0.74 2.76 10.88
C ILE A 11 0.11 3.95 10.14
N LYS A 12 -0.15 5.04 10.85
CA LYS A 12 -0.73 6.26 10.27
C LYS A 12 0.16 6.82 9.17
N SER A 13 1.47 6.90 9.42
CA SER A 13 2.44 7.40 8.45
C SER A 13 2.53 6.49 7.23
N LEU A 14 2.53 5.18 7.43
CA LEU A 14 2.57 4.21 6.34
C LEU A 14 1.31 4.24 5.50
N LYS A 15 0.14 4.39 6.12
CA LYS A 15 -1.13 4.51 5.40
C LYS A 15 -1.15 5.77 4.54
N LYS A 16 -0.59 6.86 5.03
CA LYS A 16 -0.48 8.10 4.27
C LYS A 16 0.44 7.92 3.06
N ALA A 17 1.59 7.27 3.24
CA ALA A 17 2.50 6.96 2.14
C ALA A 17 1.82 6.07 1.11
N ARG A 18 1.08 5.05 1.57
CA ARG A 18 0.34 4.16 0.68
C ARG A 18 -0.70 4.93 -0.13
N GLU A 19 -1.40 5.86 0.49
CA GLU A 19 -2.39 6.68 -0.19
C GLU A 19 -1.76 7.53 -1.30
N ILE A 20 -0.61 8.14 -1.03
CA ILE A 20 0.12 8.93 -2.02
C ILE A 20 0.51 8.05 -3.22
N LEU A 21 1.07 6.87 -2.96
CA LEU A 21 1.46 5.95 -4.02
C LEU A 21 0.25 5.43 -4.79
N HIS A 22 -0.84 5.15 -4.10
CA HIS A 22 -2.07 4.69 -4.75
C HIS A 22 -2.64 5.77 -5.67
N ASN A 23 -2.59 7.04 -5.24
CA ASN A 23 -3.04 8.14 -6.07
C ASN A 23 -2.17 8.29 -7.32
N GLU A 24 -0.86 8.11 -7.20
CA GLU A 24 0.03 8.11 -8.36
C GLU A 24 -0.35 7.00 -9.33
N TYR A 25 -0.66 5.82 -8.81
CA TYR A 25 -1.07 4.69 -9.64
C TYR A 25 -2.38 4.99 -10.38
N THR A 26 -3.40 5.50 -9.67
CA THR A 26 -4.70 5.77 -10.29
C THR A 26 -4.64 6.88 -11.33
N GLN A 27 -3.66 7.77 -11.23
CA GLN A 27 -3.45 8.84 -12.20
C GLN A 27 -2.54 8.42 -13.36
N SER A 28 -1.96 7.22 -13.30
CA SER A 28 -1.07 6.75 -14.35
C SER A 28 -1.84 6.42 -15.63
N GLU A 29 -1.15 6.56 -16.76
CA GLU A 29 -1.72 6.21 -18.05
C GLU A 29 -2.06 4.73 -18.14
N PHE A 30 -1.25 3.88 -17.49
CA PHE A 30 -1.50 2.43 -17.43
C PHE A 30 -2.85 2.12 -16.81
N HIS A 31 -3.14 2.75 -15.66
CA HIS A 31 -4.41 2.55 -14.97
C HIS A 31 -5.59 3.06 -15.82
N LYS A 32 -5.45 4.22 -16.43
CA LYS A 32 -6.47 4.80 -17.28
C LYS A 32 -6.76 3.93 -18.49
N LYS A 33 -5.73 3.35 -19.11
CA LYS A 33 -5.90 2.42 -20.23
C LYS A 33 -6.61 1.14 -19.76
N LYS A 34 -6.27 0.67 -18.58
CA LYS A 34 -6.88 -0.54 -18.01
C LYS A 34 -8.36 -0.33 -17.70
N GLU A 35 -8.74 0.85 -17.21
CA GLU A 35 -10.14 1.20 -16.98
C GLU A 35 -10.92 1.36 -18.27
N ALA A 36 -10.30 1.97 -19.29
CA ALA A 36 -10.94 2.17 -20.59
C ALA A 36 -11.19 0.85 -21.32
N ASN A 37 -10.29 -0.14 -21.14
CA ASN A 37 -10.38 -1.44 -21.81
C ASN A 37 -10.14 -2.57 -20.80
N PRO A 38 -11.11 -2.84 -19.91
CA PRO A 38 -10.90 -3.82 -18.83
C PRO A 38 -10.72 -5.25 -19.32
N GLN A 39 -11.10 -5.55 -20.57
CA GLN A 39 -10.98 -6.89 -21.13
C GLN A 39 -9.73 -7.07 -21.99
N ASP A 40 -9.03 -5.99 -22.31
CA ASP A 40 -7.83 -6.07 -23.13
C ASP A 40 -6.61 -6.32 -22.25
N ILE A 41 -5.77 -7.24 -22.74
CA ILE A 41 -4.45 -7.45 -22.12
C ILE A 41 -3.55 -6.34 -22.64
N VAL A 42 -3.20 -5.41 -21.75
CA VAL A 42 -2.27 -4.33 -22.09
C VAL A 42 -0.86 -4.89 -21.97
N PRO A 43 -0.11 -5.04 -23.07
CA PRO A 43 1.25 -5.54 -22.99
C PRO A 43 2.13 -4.56 -22.21
N PRO A 44 3.03 -5.05 -21.33
CA PRO A 44 3.90 -4.17 -20.58
C PRO A 44 4.88 -3.46 -21.50
N SER A 45 4.95 -2.13 -21.38
CA SER A 45 5.94 -1.32 -22.07
C SER A 45 7.07 -0.98 -21.10
N PRO A 46 8.23 -0.49 -21.60
CA PRO A 46 9.31 -0.07 -20.70
C PRO A 46 8.89 0.99 -19.67
N LYS A 47 7.90 1.80 -19.99
CA LYS A 47 7.34 2.78 -19.06
C LYS A 47 6.54 2.11 -17.93
N ASP A 48 6.05 0.91 -18.16
CA ASP A 48 5.21 0.19 -17.19
C ASP A 48 6.03 -0.46 -16.09
N GLU A 49 7.36 -0.55 -16.24
CA GLU A 49 8.23 -1.06 -15.17
C GLU A 49 8.11 -0.20 -13.92
N GLU A 50 7.99 1.12 -14.07
CA GLU A 50 7.81 2.03 -12.94
C GLU A 50 6.47 1.76 -12.25
N ILE A 51 5.44 1.44 -13.03
CA ILE A 51 4.12 1.09 -12.48
C ILE A 51 4.19 -0.20 -11.68
N TYR A 52 4.90 -1.21 -12.16
CA TYR A 52 5.08 -2.46 -11.42
C TYR A 52 5.84 -2.24 -10.12
N LYS A 53 6.87 -1.39 -10.15
CA LYS A 53 7.61 -1.01 -8.93
C LYS A 53 6.68 -0.30 -7.94
N LEU A 54 5.82 0.58 -8.44
CA LEU A 54 4.86 1.31 -7.63
C LEU A 54 3.86 0.36 -6.98
N LEU A 55 3.30 -0.58 -7.75
CA LEU A 55 2.37 -1.59 -7.22
C LEU A 55 3.04 -2.48 -6.18
N THR A 56 4.29 -2.87 -6.44
CA THR A 56 5.07 -3.68 -5.50
C THR A 56 5.28 -2.92 -4.19
N ALA A 57 5.61 -1.62 -4.28
CA ALA A 57 5.78 -0.78 -3.11
C ALA A 57 4.48 -0.68 -2.30
N ILE A 58 3.34 -0.52 -2.96
CA ILE A 58 2.03 -0.49 -2.30
C ILE A 58 1.77 -1.81 -1.57
N GLN A 59 2.03 -2.94 -2.23
CA GLN A 59 1.86 -4.26 -1.61
C GLN A 59 2.76 -4.44 -0.40
N GLN A 60 4.01 -4.01 -0.48
CA GLN A 60 4.95 -4.10 0.64
C GLN A 60 4.49 -3.24 1.81
N LEU A 61 3.96 -2.05 1.53
CA LEU A 61 3.40 -1.18 2.58
C LEU A 61 2.20 -1.85 3.25
N ASP A 62 1.32 -2.47 2.48
CA ASP A 62 0.15 -3.17 3.02
C ASP A 62 0.55 -4.31 3.94
N VAL A 63 1.54 -5.10 3.54
CA VAL A 63 2.07 -6.20 4.36
C VAL A 63 2.67 -5.66 5.66
N TYR A 64 3.43 -4.58 5.57
CA TYR A 64 4.06 -3.98 6.74
C TYR A 64 3.03 -3.37 7.70
N ILE A 65 2.04 -2.68 7.16
CA ILE A 65 0.93 -2.11 7.95
C ILE A 65 0.22 -3.23 8.70
N LYS A 66 -0.11 -4.32 8.02
CA LYS A 66 -0.78 -5.46 8.64
C LYS A 66 0.06 -6.06 9.77
N LYS A 67 1.37 -6.18 9.55
CA LYS A 67 2.28 -6.68 10.58
C LYS A 67 2.24 -5.81 11.83
N LEU A 68 2.27 -4.50 11.67
CA LEU A 68 2.20 -3.57 12.80
C LEU A 68 0.84 -3.62 13.49
N GLN A 69 -0.24 -3.79 12.74
CA GLN A 69 -1.59 -3.94 13.30
C GLN A 69 -1.69 -5.23 14.11
N ASP A 70 -1.08 -6.31 13.64
CA ASP A 70 -1.04 -7.58 14.38
C ASP A 70 -0.26 -7.42 15.69
N GLU A 71 0.83 -6.65 15.67
CA GLU A 71 1.59 -6.34 16.89
C GLU A 71 0.75 -5.54 17.88
N GLN A 72 -0.01 -4.56 17.41
CA GLN A 72 -0.93 -3.80 18.26
C GLN A 72 -1.98 -4.71 18.89
N TYR A 73 -2.51 -5.63 18.11
CA TYR A 73 -3.51 -6.59 18.58
C TYR A 73 -2.95 -7.47 19.69
N LYS A 74 -1.70 -7.93 19.53
CA LYS A 74 -1.03 -8.73 20.56
C LYS A 74 -0.87 -7.95 21.87
N ILE A 75 -0.50 -6.67 21.79
CA ILE A 75 -0.35 -5.81 22.95
C ILE A 75 -1.68 -5.68 23.69
N LEU A 76 -2.76 -5.45 22.93
CA LEU A 76 -4.10 -5.36 23.52
C LEU A 76 -4.49 -6.67 24.22
N LYS A 77 -4.19 -7.80 23.62
CA LYS A 77 -4.50 -9.11 24.19
C LYS A 77 -3.70 -9.39 25.45
N GLU A 78 -2.42 -8.99 25.46
CA GLU A 78 -1.56 -9.20 26.63
C GLU A 78 -1.98 -8.35 27.83
N ASN A 79 -2.68 -7.24 27.60
CA ASN A 79 -3.14 -6.34 28.65
C ASN A 79 -4.57 -6.63 29.10
N GLU A 80 -5.20 -7.63 28.55
CA GLU A 80 -6.48 -8.13 29.04
C GLU A 80 -6.24 -9.05 30.24
#